data_10b4b0c1954bca28aafe638dcb84ca63
#
_entry.id   10b4b0c1954bca28aafe638dcb84ca63
#
_cell.length_a   1.000
_cell.length_b   1.000
_cell.length_c   1.000
_cell.angle_alpha   90.00
_cell.angle_beta   90.00
_cell.angle_gamma   90.00
#
_symmetry.space_group_name_H-M   'P 1'
#
loop_
_entity.id
_entity.type
_entity.pdbx_description
1 polymer ?
#
loop_
_entity_poly.entity_id
_entity_poly.type
_entity_poly.pdbx_seq_one_letter_code
_entity_poly.pdbx_strand_id
1 'polypeptide(L)'
;MAAPATPHARPRHTATALHLLLTALATTLACPQLRPQDATFAWDSINILKAMAPSPPQPCQHQQVPFPFPDPPLHTDHPQQAAATARHILDNLFATLSSHSIPQHWDAQARHRLLNNLQHYIHHLEQCLPANSMLIKSQGPRNTTLAINKHFRRIRHFLHTHNHSACAWDHVRLEARISFQRVDMLIRQMK
;
A
#
# COMPACT_ATOMS: atom_id res chain seq x y z
N MET A 1 28.15 12.72 72.37
CA MET A 1 27.41 13.57 71.40
C MET A 1 27.62 12.96 69.98
N ALA A 2 26.62 12.27 69.51
CA ALA A 2 26.69 11.60 68.25
C ALA A 2 25.90 12.42 67.23
N ALA A 3 26.50 12.73 66.07
CA ALA A 3 25.87 13.44 64.95
C ALA A 3 25.01 12.48 64.09
N PRO A 4 23.85 12.89 63.61
CA PRO A 4 23.02 12.03 62.80
C PRO A 4 23.49 12.02 61.30
N ALA A 5 23.49 10.83 60.71
CA ALA A 5 23.79 10.59 59.32
C ALA A 5 22.58 11.00 58.42
N THR A 6 22.84 11.78 57.42
CA THR A 6 21.87 12.15 56.35
C THR A 6 21.68 11.02 55.36
N PRO A 7 20.44 10.66 54.96
CA PRO A 7 20.22 9.68 53.93
C PRO A 7 20.37 10.30 52.53
N HIS A 8 21.28 9.74 51.73
CA HIS A 8 21.42 10.07 50.31
C HIS A 8 20.19 9.61 49.53
N ALA A 9 19.44 10.56 49.01
CA ALA A 9 18.38 10.30 48.05
C ALA A 9 18.99 9.87 46.70
N ARG A 10 18.69 8.65 46.24
CA ARG A 10 19.04 8.14 44.91
C ARG A 10 18.11 8.76 43.86
N PRO A 11 18.63 9.26 42.74
CA PRO A 11 17.80 9.81 41.68
C PRO A 11 17.05 8.69 40.96
N ARG A 12 15.71 8.72 41.08
CA ARG A 12 14.78 7.77 40.39
C ARG A 12 14.53 8.12 38.92
N HIS A 13 15.23 9.11 38.34
CA HIS A 13 14.92 9.63 36.98
C HIS A 13 15.68 8.95 35.83
N THR A 14 16.67 8.09 36.12
CA THR A 14 17.48 7.46 35.08
C THR A 14 16.77 6.27 34.39
N ALA A 15 15.90 5.56 35.11
CA ALA A 15 15.21 4.39 34.57
C ALA A 15 14.11 4.77 33.53
N THR A 16 13.38 5.86 33.80
CA THR A 16 12.34 6.34 32.87
C THR A 16 12.92 6.92 31.58
N ALA A 17 14.06 7.61 31.66
CA ALA A 17 14.74 8.13 30.47
C ALA A 17 15.29 7.00 29.56
N LEU A 18 15.78 5.91 30.16
CA LEU A 18 16.29 4.74 29.44
C LEU A 18 15.15 3.98 28.73
N HIS A 19 13.99 3.84 29.35
CA HIS A 19 12.81 3.22 28.73
C HIS A 19 12.26 4.05 27.58
N LEU A 20 12.23 5.37 27.68
CA LEU A 20 11.79 6.26 26.60
C LEU A 20 12.76 6.23 25.41
N LEU A 21 14.07 6.13 25.65
CA LEU A 21 15.08 6.00 24.59
C LEU A 21 14.98 4.63 23.88
N LEU A 22 14.76 3.53 24.62
CA LEU A 22 14.57 2.20 24.04
C LEU A 22 13.29 2.08 23.21
N THR A 23 12.20 2.70 23.63
CA THR A 23 10.96 2.72 22.86
C THR A 23 11.07 3.60 21.60
N ALA A 24 11.79 4.72 21.66
CA ALA A 24 12.05 5.57 20.49
C ALA A 24 12.94 4.85 19.46
N LEU A 25 13.96 4.10 19.88
CA LEU A 25 14.80 3.29 19.00
C LEU A 25 14.04 2.13 18.35
N ALA A 26 13.10 1.50 19.06
CA ALA A 26 12.28 0.41 18.52
C ALA A 26 11.33 0.89 17.41
N THR A 27 10.84 2.13 17.48
CA THR A 27 9.94 2.68 16.46
C THR A 27 10.66 3.13 15.18
N THR A 28 11.96 3.45 15.24
CA THR A 28 12.75 3.81 14.05
C THR A 28 13.23 2.58 13.27
N LEU A 29 13.21 1.39 13.87
CA LEU A 29 13.66 0.13 13.26
C LEU A 29 12.54 -0.63 12.53
N ALA A 30 11.29 -0.19 12.59
CA ALA A 30 10.17 -0.96 12.06
C ALA A 30 10.09 -1.01 10.52
N CYS A 31 10.69 -0.05 9.81
CA CYS A 31 10.65 0.01 8.34
C CYS A 31 11.97 -0.21 7.59
N PRO A 32 13.17 -0.37 8.21
CA PRO A 32 14.43 -0.51 7.45
C PRO A 32 14.68 -1.92 6.90
N GLN A 33 13.84 -2.88 7.21
CA GLN A 33 14.03 -4.25 6.70
C GLN A 33 13.04 -4.57 5.58
N LEU A 34 13.16 -3.85 4.46
CA LEU A 34 12.62 -4.37 3.20
C LEU A 34 13.31 -5.70 2.92
N ARG A 35 12.54 -6.79 3.06
CA ARG A 35 13.02 -8.14 2.75
C ARG A 35 13.29 -8.25 1.25
N PRO A 36 14.15 -9.16 0.80
CA PRO A 36 14.34 -9.43 -0.64
C PRO A 36 13.02 -9.66 -1.39
N GLN A 37 12.01 -10.23 -0.71
CA GLN A 37 10.66 -10.47 -1.23
C GLN A 37 9.90 -9.17 -1.58
N ASP A 38 10.20 -8.06 -0.94
CA ASP A 38 9.55 -6.78 -1.24
C ASP A 38 9.96 -6.24 -2.60
N ALA A 39 11.18 -6.56 -3.05
CA ALA A 39 11.70 -6.16 -4.35
C ALA A 39 11.00 -6.88 -5.52
N THR A 40 10.42 -8.06 -5.31
CA THR A 40 9.76 -8.87 -6.35
C THR A 40 8.24 -8.77 -6.33
N PHE A 41 7.65 -8.25 -5.24
CA PHE A 41 6.20 -8.24 -5.02
C PHE A 41 5.40 -7.71 -6.21
N ALA A 42 5.77 -6.56 -6.74
CA ALA A 42 5.04 -5.94 -7.85
C ALA A 42 5.15 -6.77 -9.13
N TRP A 43 6.34 -7.32 -9.40
CA TRP A 43 6.58 -8.19 -10.55
C TRP A 43 5.80 -9.50 -10.45
N ASP A 44 5.83 -10.15 -9.29
CA ASP A 44 5.09 -11.39 -9.03
C ASP A 44 3.59 -11.16 -9.16
N SER A 45 3.08 -10.05 -8.62
CA SER A 45 1.68 -9.65 -8.76
C SER A 45 1.27 -9.42 -10.22
N ILE A 46 2.13 -8.78 -11.04
CA ILE A 46 1.90 -8.59 -12.47
C ILE A 46 1.87 -9.94 -13.21
N ASN A 47 2.74 -10.89 -12.85
CA ASN A 47 2.76 -12.22 -13.47
C ASN A 47 1.52 -13.03 -13.11
N ILE A 48 1.07 -12.96 -11.84
CA ILE A 48 -0.20 -13.58 -11.42
C ILE A 48 -1.38 -12.94 -12.16
N LEU A 49 -1.40 -11.61 -12.30
CA LEU A 49 -2.43 -10.89 -13.04
C LEU A 49 -2.50 -11.30 -14.51
N LYS A 50 -1.36 -11.57 -15.15
CA LYS A 50 -1.29 -12.12 -16.51
C LYS A 50 -1.84 -13.56 -16.58
N ALA A 51 -1.49 -14.39 -15.59
CA ALA A 51 -1.96 -15.77 -15.50
C ALA A 51 -3.48 -15.84 -15.26
N MET A 52 -4.02 -14.88 -14.51
CA MET A 52 -5.45 -14.79 -14.21
C MET A 52 -6.31 -14.59 -15.47
N ALA A 53 -5.81 -13.83 -16.42
CA ALA A 53 -6.49 -13.61 -17.69
C ALA A 53 -5.50 -13.83 -18.85
N PRO A 54 -5.33 -15.08 -19.29
CA PRO A 54 -4.27 -15.47 -20.22
C PRO A 54 -4.41 -14.87 -21.62
N SER A 55 -5.63 -14.53 -22.03
CA SER A 55 -5.85 -13.86 -23.32
C SER A 55 -5.30 -12.43 -23.30
N PRO A 56 -4.76 -11.93 -24.40
CA PRO A 56 -4.39 -10.52 -24.51
C PRO A 56 -5.57 -9.61 -24.13
N PRO A 57 -5.33 -8.49 -23.46
CA PRO A 57 -6.41 -7.56 -23.14
C PRO A 57 -7.07 -7.06 -24.44
N GLN A 58 -8.38 -7.13 -24.46
CA GLN A 58 -9.22 -6.59 -25.56
C GLN A 58 -10.11 -5.48 -24.99
N PRO A 59 -9.53 -4.31 -24.68
CA PRO A 59 -10.30 -3.19 -24.15
C PRO A 59 -11.35 -2.73 -25.16
N CYS A 60 -12.45 -2.19 -24.66
CA CYS A 60 -13.53 -1.68 -25.48
C CYS A 60 -13.02 -0.62 -26.47
N GLN A 61 -13.07 -0.90 -27.77
CA GLN A 61 -12.42 -0.09 -28.81
C GLN A 61 -12.98 1.35 -28.93
N HIS A 62 -14.23 1.55 -28.54
CA HIS A 62 -14.93 2.84 -28.69
C HIS A 62 -14.86 3.74 -27.45
N GLN A 63 -14.14 3.32 -26.42
CA GLN A 63 -14.13 4.03 -25.15
C GLN A 63 -12.71 4.05 -24.59
N GLN A 64 -11.85 4.79 -25.28
CA GLN A 64 -10.59 5.23 -24.66
C GLN A 64 -10.94 6.19 -23.52
N VAL A 65 -11.31 5.64 -22.36
CA VAL A 65 -11.31 6.41 -21.13
C VAL A 65 -9.89 6.33 -20.59
N PRO A 66 -9.07 7.36 -20.79
CA PRO A 66 -7.82 7.41 -20.10
C PRO A 66 -8.20 7.53 -18.60
N PHE A 67 -7.85 6.53 -17.83
CA PHE A 67 -7.76 6.70 -16.39
C PHE A 67 -6.34 7.22 -16.09
N PRO A 68 -6.03 8.52 -16.30
CA PRO A 68 -4.71 8.97 -15.96
C PRO A 68 -4.53 8.67 -14.48
N PHE A 69 -3.60 7.76 -14.20
CA PHE A 69 -3.17 7.56 -12.83
C PHE A 69 -2.70 8.93 -12.37
N PRO A 70 -3.17 9.42 -11.25
CA PRO A 70 -2.74 10.73 -10.79
C PRO A 70 -1.21 10.72 -10.76
N ASP A 71 -0.60 11.71 -11.39
CA ASP A 71 0.80 12.07 -11.22
C ASP A 71 0.92 13.00 -9.98
N PRO A 72 0.73 12.50 -8.77
CA PRO A 72 1.22 13.24 -7.61
C PRO A 72 2.74 13.15 -7.70
N PRO A 73 3.47 14.02 -7.07
CA PRO A 73 4.86 13.76 -6.81
C PRO A 73 4.93 12.48 -5.98
N LEU A 74 5.05 11.32 -6.68
CA LEU A 74 5.30 10.02 -6.06
C LEU A 74 6.73 10.00 -5.50
N HIS A 75 7.49 11.07 -5.72
CA HIS A 75 8.74 11.33 -5.04
C HIS A 75 8.45 11.91 -3.67
N THR A 76 8.68 11.10 -2.68
CA THR A 76 8.66 11.52 -1.28
C THR A 76 9.99 11.13 -0.65
N ASP A 77 10.61 12.09 0.03
CA ASP A 77 11.84 11.86 0.77
C ASP A 77 11.58 11.11 2.09
N HIS A 78 10.30 10.76 2.34
CA HIS A 78 9.88 10.09 3.56
C HIS A 78 9.43 8.64 3.28
N PRO A 79 10.22 7.62 3.69
CA PRO A 79 9.88 6.20 3.50
C PRO A 79 8.49 5.82 4.02
N GLN A 80 8.09 6.37 5.17
CA GLN A 80 6.76 6.13 5.75
C GLN A 80 5.62 6.66 4.87
N GLN A 81 5.81 7.79 4.21
CA GLN A 81 4.84 8.34 3.28
C GLN A 81 4.73 7.49 2.01
N ALA A 82 5.86 6.97 1.51
CA ALA A 82 5.87 6.02 0.41
C ALA A 82 5.11 4.74 0.78
N ALA A 83 5.35 4.18 1.97
CA ALA A 83 4.64 3.01 2.48
C ALA A 83 3.13 3.25 2.61
N ALA A 84 2.72 4.39 3.19
CA ALA A 84 1.31 4.74 3.33
C ALA A 84 0.62 4.92 1.98
N THR A 85 1.31 5.52 1.00
CA THR A 85 0.80 5.71 -0.35
C THR A 85 0.68 4.38 -1.10
N ALA A 86 1.71 3.53 -1.04
CA ALA A 86 1.70 2.20 -1.62
C ALA A 86 0.56 1.34 -1.05
N ARG A 87 0.42 1.32 0.28
CA ARG A 87 -0.68 0.64 0.95
C ARG A 87 -2.03 1.13 0.45
N HIS A 88 -2.23 2.45 0.35
CA HIS A 88 -3.50 3.02 -0.09
C HIS A 88 -3.87 2.64 -1.54
N ILE A 89 -2.87 2.56 -2.44
CA ILE A 89 -3.06 2.05 -3.81
C ILE A 89 -3.51 0.59 -3.75
N LEU A 90 -2.82 -0.25 -2.96
CA LEU A 90 -3.10 -1.68 -2.85
C LEU A 90 -4.45 -1.98 -2.20
N ASP A 91 -4.88 -1.22 -1.18
CA ASP A 91 -6.22 -1.33 -0.58
C ASP A 91 -7.33 -1.11 -1.63
N ASN A 92 -7.19 -0.06 -2.45
CA ASN A 92 -8.14 0.22 -3.51
C ASN A 92 -8.12 -0.85 -4.62
N LEU A 93 -6.93 -1.35 -4.96
CA LEU A 93 -6.77 -2.42 -5.95
C LEU A 93 -7.41 -3.72 -5.46
N PHE A 94 -7.15 -4.09 -4.20
CA PHE A 94 -7.78 -5.24 -3.55
C PHE A 94 -9.31 -5.12 -3.57
N ALA A 95 -9.86 -3.98 -3.15
CA ALA A 95 -11.30 -3.73 -3.17
C ALA A 95 -11.91 -3.85 -4.57
N THR A 96 -11.16 -3.43 -5.62
CA THR A 96 -11.61 -3.54 -7.00
C THR A 96 -11.57 -4.98 -7.50
N LEU A 97 -10.45 -5.70 -7.30
CA LEU A 97 -10.25 -7.07 -7.77
C LEU A 97 -10.98 -8.13 -6.94
N SER A 98 -11.45 -7.82 -5.74
CA SER A 98 -12.30 -8.70 -4.91
C SER A 98 -13.78 -8.69 -5.32
N SER A 99 -14.18 -7.83 -6.28
CA SER A 99 -15.56 -7.75 -6.77
C SER A 99 -16.10 -9.09 -7.24
N HIS A 100 -17.40 -9.32 -7.03
CA HIS A 100 -18.11 -10.52 -7.54
C HIS A 100 -18.40 -10.46 -9.05
N SER A 101 -18.26 -9.29 -9.67
CA SER A 101 -18.57 -9.07 -11.08
C SER A 101 -17.42 -9.33 -12.04
N ILE A 102 -16.36 -9.99 -11.58
CA ILE A 102 -15.21 -10.38 -12.42
C ILE A 102 -15.65 -11.40 -13.48
N PRO A 103 -15.10 -11.32 -14.72
CA PRO A 103 -15.44 -12.24 -15.79
C PRO A 103 -15.21 -13.71 -15.39
N GLN A 104 -16.19 -14.57 -15.69
CA GLN A 104 -16.14 -16.00 -15.33
C GLN A 104 -14.99 -16.75 -16.04
N HIS A 105 -14.50 -16.25 -17.15
CA HIS A 105 -13.38 -16.87 -17.88
C HIS A 105 -12.00 -16.57 -17.27
N TRP A 106 -11.92 -15.70 -16.26
CA TRP A 106 -10.69 -15.45 -15.53
C TRP A 106 -10.40 -16.61 -14.56
N ASP A 107 -9.13 -17.01 -14.47
CA ASP A 107 -8.71 -18.09 -13.57
C ASP A 107 -8.95 -17.71 -12.11
N ALA A 108 -9.88 -18.41 -11.47
CA ALA A 108 -10.28 -18.14 -10.09
C ALA A 108 -9.15 -18.43 -9.10
N GLN A 109 -8.30 -19.43 -9.38
CA GLN A 109 -7.19 -19.80 -8.50
C GLN A 109 -6.07 -18.74 -8.57
N ALA A 110 -5.74 -18.26 -9.77
CA ALA A 110 -4.78 -17.16 -9.94
C ALA A 110 -5.31 -15.89 -9.27
N ARG A 111 -6.62 -15.59 -9.41
CA ARG A 111 -7.25 -14.48 -8.70
C ARG A 111 -7.09 -14.61 -7.18
N HIS A 112 -7.39 -15.78 -6.63
CA HIS A 112 -7.26 -16.02 -5.19
C HIS A 112 -5.82 -15.81 -4.72
N ARG A 113 -4.84 -16.33 -5.48
CA ARG A 113 -3.40 -16.10 -5.19
C ARG A 113 -3.06 -14.60 -5.23
N LEU A 114 -3.57 -13.85 -6.21
CA LEU A 114 -3.33 -12.41 -6.30
C LEU A 114 -3.89 -11.66 -5.10
N LEU A 115 -5.14 -11.95 -4.72
CA LEU A 115 -5.79 -11.32 -3.57
C LEU A 115 -5.07 -11.63 -2.25
N ASN A 116 -4.63 -12.87 -2.05
CA ASN A 116 -3.84 -13.26 -0.88
C ASN A 116 -2.48 -12.53 -0.85
N ASN A 117 -1.80 -12.44 -1.99
CA ASN A 117 -0.54 -11.71 -2.10
C ASN A 117 -0.72 -10.22 -1.78
N LEU A 118 -1.76 -9.59 -2.29
CA LEU A 118 -2.13 -8.20 -1.98
C LEU A 118 -2.39 -8.01 -0.48
N GLN A 119 -3.23 -8.86 0.12
CA GLN A 119 -3.60 -8.76 1.53
C GLN A 119 -2.37 -8.93 2.44
N HIS A 120 -1.52 -9.91 2.13
CA HIS A 120 -0.29 -10.14 2.89
C HIS A 120 0.64 -8.92 2.81
N TYR A 121 0.79 -8.33 1.63
CA TYR A 121 1.67 -7.18 1.46
C TYR A 121 1.11 -5.90 2.07
N ILE A 122 -0.21 -5.69 1.98
CA ILE A 122 -0.90 -4.59 2.69
C ILE A 122 -0.62 -4.68 4.19
N HIS A 123 -0.77 -5.88 4.78
CA HIS A 123 -0.48 -6.10 6.19
C HIS A 123 1.00 -5.84 6.55
N HIS A 124 1.92 -6.25 5.67
CA HIS A 124 3.34 -5.95 5.84
C HIS A 124 3.61 -4.43 5.85
N LEU A 125 3.02 -3.67 4.94
CA LEU A 125 3.13 -2.22 4.92
C LEU A 125 2.50 -1.56 6.16
N GLU A 126 1.43 -2.13 6.71
CA GLU A 126 0.82 -1.66 7.97
C GLU A 126 1.80 -1.73 9.14
N GLN A 127 2.57 -2.80 9.22
CA GLN A 127 3.58 -2.98 10.27
C GLN A 127 4.72 -1.96 10.16
N CYS A 128 4.97 -1.44 8.96
CA CYS A 128 5.94 -0.37 8.70
C CYS A 128 5.45 1.02 9.12
N LEU A 129 4.16 1.18 9.38
CA LEU A 129 3.58 2.46 9.75
C LEU A 129 3.50 2.59 11.28
N PRO A 130 3.86 3.74 11.87
CA PRO A 130 3.73 3.94 13.30
C PRO A 130 2.26 3.82 13.75
N ALA A 131 2.04 3.35 14.98
CA ALA A 131 0.70 3.15 15.55
C ALA A 131 -0.19 4.40 15.48
N ASN A 132 0.43 5.59 15.47
CA ASN A 132 -0.24 6.87 15.28
C ASN A 132 -0.47 7.24 13.80
N SER A 133 -0.22 6.32 12.87
CA SER A 133 -0.37 6.57 11.43
C SER A 133 -1.80 6.89 11.01
N MET A 134 -2.79 6.63 11.86
CA MET A 134 -4.14 7.18 11.68
C MET A 134 -4.16 8.72 11.71
N LEU A 135 -3.22 9.35 12.43
CA LEU A 135 -2.99 10.80 12.43
C LEU A 135 -2.15 11.23 11.21
N ILE A 136 -1.31 10.34 10.65
CA ILE A 136 -0.52 10.59 9.43
C ILE A 136 -1.43 10.60 8.18
N LYS A 137 -2.67 10.10 8.26
CA LYS A 137 -3.69 10.39 7.22
C LYS A 137 -3.82 11.89 6.92
N SER A 138 -3.35 12.74 7.82
CA SER A 138 -3.32 14.21 7.63
C SER A 138 -1.97 14.76 7.15
N GLN A 139 -0.87 13.99 7.21
CA GLN A 139 0.47 14.48 6.89
C GLN A 139 0.99 14.09 5.49
N GLY A 140 0.41 13.08 4.84
CA GLY A 140 0.60 12.92 3.39
C GLY A 140 -0.06 14.09 2.66
N PRO A 141 0.44 14.53 1.49
CA PRO A 141 -0.27 15.57 0.75
C PRO A 141 -1.71 15.06 0.56
N ARG A 142 -2.65 15.73 1.22
CA ARG A 142 -4.10 15.41 1.17
C ARG A 142 -4.56 15.21 -0.27
N ASN A 143 -3.87 15.88 -1.19
CA ASN A 143 -4.06 15.80 -2.61
C ASN A 143 -3.76 14.40 -3.19
N THR A 144 -2.72 13.68 -2.69
CA THR A 144 -2.34 12.36 -3.20
C THR A 144 -3.39 11.30 -2.84
N THR A 145 -3.80 11.21 -1.58
CA THR A 145 -4.86 10.28 -1.14
C THR A 145 -6.17 10.55 -1.85
N LEU A 146 -6.54 11.83 -1.99
CA LEU A 146 -7.76 12.23 -2.69
C LEU A 146 -7.67 11.88 -4.19
N ALA A 147 -6.52 12.09 -4.81
CA ALA A 147 -6.30 11.78 -6.23
C ALA A 147 -6.38 10.28 -6.50
N ILE A 148 -5.77 9.44 -5.64
CA ILE A 148 -5.86 7.98 -5.71
C ILE A 148 -7.32 7.53 -5.55
N ASN A 149 -8.04 8.02 -4.54
CA ASN A 149 -9.45 7.71 -4.34
C ASN A 149 -10.31 8.10 -5.55
N LYS A 150 -10.05 9.26 -6.14
CA LYS A 150 -10.74 9.73 -7.35
C LYS A 150 -10.47 8.81 -8.54
N HIS A 151 -9.22 8.35 -8.71
CA HIS A 151 -8.83 7.41 -9.76
C HIS A 151 -9.61 6.09 -9.63
N PHE A 152 -9.55 5.42 -8.49
CA PHE A 152 -10.25 4.15 -8.29
C PHE A 152 -11.78 4.29 -8.29
N ARG A 153 -12.32 5.43 -7.87
CA ARG A 153 -13.75 5.72 -8.04
C ARG A 153 -14.15 5.82 -9.51
N ARG A 154 -13.31 6.41 -10.38
CA ARG A 154 -13.54 6.43 -11.83
C ARG A 154 -13.51 5.02 -12.42
N ILE A 155 -12.58 4.17 -12.01
CA ILE A 155 -12.51 2.77 -12.43
C ILE A 155 -13.81 2.04 -12.06
N ARG A 156 -14.27 2.14 -10.83
CA ARG A 156 -15.52 1.50 -10.39
C ARG A 156 -16.74 2.06 -11.12
N HIS A 157 -16.79 3.36 -11.34
CA HIS A 157 -17.86 3.99 -12.13
C HIS A 157 -17.86 3.48 -13.57
N PHE A 158 -16.70 3.37 -14.21
CA PHE A 158 -16.54 2.81 -15.54
C PHE A 158 -17.03 1.37 -15.62
N LEU A 159 -16.64 0.51 -14.70
CA LEU A 159 -17.13 -0.86 -14.63
C LEU A 159 -18.67 -0.91 -14.55
N HIS A 160 -19.25 -0.08 -13.70
CA HIS A 160 -20.70 0.00 -13.55
C HIS A 160 -21.39 0.48 -14.83
N THR A 161 -20.88 1.55 -15.46
CA THR A 161 -21.43 2.12 -16.70
C THR A 161 -21.39 1.13 -17.86
N HIS A 162 -20.39 0.21 -17.87
CA HIS A 162 -20.21 -0.80 -18.90
C HIS A 162 -20.73 -2.18 -18.48
N ASN A 163 -21.65 -2.23 -17.50
CA ASN A 163 -22.27 -3.45 -17.02
C ASN A 163 -21.25 -4.56 -16.67
N HIS A 164 -20.06 -4.17 -16.18
CA HIS A 164 -18.97 -5.09 -15.84
C HIS A 164 -18.60 -6.05 -16.98
N SER A 165 -18.69 -5.59 -18.22
CA SER A 165 -18.37 -6.38 -19.40
C SER A 165 -16.91 -6.84 -19.41
N ALA A 166 -16.64 -7.92 -20.18
CA ALA A 166 -15.27 -8.46 -20.29
C ALA A 166 -14.27 -7.41 -20.77
N CYS A 167 -14.62 -6.59 -21.77
CA CYS A 167 -13.75 -5.53 -22.25
C CYS A 167 -13.52 -4.41 -21.21
N ALA A 168 -14.51 -4.12 -20.37
CA ALA A 168 -14.33 -3.16 -19.27
C ALA A 168 -13.35 -3.70 -18.21
N TRP A 169 -13.43 -4.99 -17.91
CA TRP A 169 -12.47 -5.65 -17.02
C TRP A 169 -11.06 -5.73 -17.61
N ASP A 170 -10.93 -5.84 -18.95
CA ASP A 170 -9.62 -5.75 -19.60
C ASP A 170 -8.98 -4.37 -19.45
N HIS A 171 -9.77 -3.28 -19.45
CA HIS A 171 -9.27 -1.96 -19.05
C HIS A 171 -8.77 -1.96 -17.59
N VAL A 172 -9.55 -2.53 -16.67
CA VAL A 172 -9.15 -2.61 -15.26
C VAL A 172 -7.88 -3.43 -15.09
N ARG A 173 -7.69 -4.49 -15.88
CA ARG A 173 -6.45 -5.29 -15.87
C ARG A 173 -5.23 -4.46 -16.28
N LEU A 174 -5.36 -3.60 -17.28
CA LEU A 174 -4.29 -2.68 -17.68
C LEU A 174 -3.97 -1.67 -16.58
N GLU A 175 -4.99 -1.09 -15.96
CA GLU A 175 -4.83 -0.14 -14.84
C GLU A 175 -4.24 -0.81 -13.59
N ALA A 176 -4.60 -2.06 -13.30
CA ALA A 176 -4.00 -2.83 -12.23
C ALA A 176 -2.49 -3.02 -12.44
N ARG A 177 -2.06 -3.31 -13.67
CA ARG A 177 -0.65 -3.39 -14.03
C ARG A 177 0.08 -2.07 -13.76
N ILE A 178 -0.50 -0.94 -14.18
CA ILE A 178 0.06 0.40 -13.95
C ILE A 178 0.15 0.66 -12.44
N SER A 179 -0.89 0.31 -11.69
CA SER A 179 -0.92 0.45 -10.23
C SER A 179 0.22 -0.33 -9.57
N PHE A 180 0.50 -1.57 -9.97
CA PHE A 180 1.64 -2.35 -9.46
C PHE A 180 2.99 -1.70 -9.81
N GLN A 181 3.14 -1.14 -11.00
CA GLN A 181 4.36 -0.42 -11.39
C GLN A 181 4.58 0.82 -10.52
N ARG A 182 3.51 1.54 -10.17
CA ARG A 182 3.58 2.69 -9.26
C ARG A 182 3.94 2.26 -7.83
N VAL A 183 3.40 1.15 -7.37
CA VAL A 183 3.78 0.56 -6.07
C VAL A 183 5.25 0.15 -6.06
N ASP A 184 5.79 -0.46 -7.13
CA ASP A 184 7.22 -0.79 -7.24
C ASP A 184 8.10 0.46 -7.07
N MET A 185 7.73 1.57 -7.73
CA MET A 185 8.47 2.82 -7.59
C MET A 185 8.46 3.35 -6.15
N LEU A 186 7.32 3.25 -5.45
CA LEU A 186 7.21 3.66 -4.05
C LEU A 186 8.04 2.74 -3.12
N ILE A 187 8.02 1.42 -3.37
CA ILE A 187 8.84 0.46 -2.62
C ILE A 187 10.35 0.79 -2.73
N ARG A 188 10.79 1.17 -3.91
CA ARG A 188 12.21 1.58 -4.12
C ARG A 188 12.60 2.83 -3.36
N GLN A 189 11.66 3.73 -3.07
CA GLN A 189 11.88 4.94 -2.27
C GLN A 189 11.89 4.67 -0.76
N MET A 190 11.46 3.48 -0.32
CA MET A 190 11.53 3.08 1.08
C MET A 190 12.91 2.58 1.51
N LYS A 191 13.81 2.38 0.54
CA LYS A 191 15.21 1.98 0.78
C LYS A 191 16.06 3.18 1.12
#